data_417770c41b02e30f611600d500985a3c
#
_entry.id   417770c41b02e30f611600d500985a3c
#
_cell.length_a   1.000
_cell.length_b   1.000
_cell.length_c   1.000
_cell.angle_alpha   90.00
_cell.angle_beta   90.00
_cell.angle_gamma   90.00
#
_symmetry.space_group_name_H-M   'P 1'
#
loop_
_entity.id
_entity.type
_entity.pdbx_description
1 polymer ?
#
loop_
_entity_poly.entity_id
_entity_poly.type
_entity_poly.pdbx_seq_one_letter_code
_entity_poly.pdbx_strand_id
1 'polypeptide(L)'
;MYITNIPQVAKIAYDAGVDRIFVDLEPIGKAERQGGMDTVQSHHTPDDVRTIRASFGGELLARVNHIYENSKEEIDTVIENGADVVMLPYFKTVNEAAKFIDIVNGRAKTNLLVETAEAVEKLDSIIDLDGIDEIHVGLNDLHLAYHRKFMFELLTDGTVEMIANKVHKKGIKFGFGGIARIGKGAVPAELIIREHYRLGSTCAILSRAFCNTEVITNLVEINNIFKEGIAEIRNLEKEASNHIDYFKNNQNNLKESVNEFISNRE
;
A
#
# COMPACT_ATOMS: atom_id res chain seq x y z
N MET A 1 -1.90 6.07 -3.73
CA MET A 1 -2.98 5.26 -4.35
C MET A 1 -4.18 5.13 -3.42
N TYR A 2 -5.38 4.97 -3.96
CA TYR A 2 -6.62 4.85 -3.18
C TYR A 2 -7.44 3.62 -3.60
N ILE A 3 -7.94 2.85 -2.61
CA ILE A 3 -8.71 1.62 -2.84
C ILE A 3 -10.18 1.96 -3.02
N THR A 4 -10.76 1.62 -4.18
CA THR A 4 -12.19 1.77 -4.46
C THR A 4 -12.61 0.98 -5.70
N ASN A 5 -13.86 0.50 -5.71
CA ASN A 5 -14.54 -0.02 -6.90
C ASN A 5 -15.73 0.88 -7.34
N ILE A 6 -15.83 2.09 -6.78
CA ILE A 6 -16.88 3.06 -7.09
C ILE A 6 -16.34 4.06 -8.13
N PRO A 7 -16.84 4.05 -9.40
CA PRO A 7 -16.30 4.86 -10.48
C PRO A 7 -16.28 6.37 -10.19
N GLN A 8 -17.34 6.88 -9.54
CA GLN A 8 -17.43 8.30 -9.19
C GLN A 8 -16.35 8.69 -8.17
N VAL A 9 -16.07 7.81 -7.20
CA VAL A 9 -15.01 8.02 -6.19
C VAL A 9 -13.64 7.93 -6.84
N ALA A 10 -13.40 6.96 -7.73
CA ALA A 10 -12.16 6.84 -8.49
C ALA A 10 -11.85 8.10 -9.28
N LYS A 11 -12.85 8.63 -9.97
CA LYS A 11 -12.72 9.90 -10.72
C LYS A 11 -12.44 11.10 -9.79
N ILE A 12 -13.16 11.23 -8.68
CA ILE A 12 -12.94 12.29 -7.69
C ILE A 12 -11.51 12.22 -7.13
N ALA A 13 -11.05 11.04 -6.73
CA ALA A 13 -9.70 10.85 -6.20
C ALA A 13 -8.65 11.24 -7.25
N TYR A 14 -8.80 10.78 -8.49
CA TYR A 14 -7.89 11.11 -9.59
C TYR A 14 -7.88 12.61 -9.90
N ASP A 15 -9.04 13.25 -10.03
CA ASP A 15 -9.17 14.69 -10.29
C ASP A 15 -8.55 15.54 -9.15
N ALA A 16 -8.51 15.01 -7.93
CA ALA A 16 -7.85 15.64 -6.78
C ALA A 16 -6.33 15.43 -6.72
N GLY A 17 -5.77 14.61 -7.61
CA GLY A 17 -4.32 14.35 -7.71
C GLY A 17 -3.85 13.05 -7.07
N VAL A 18 -4.73 12.06 -6.88
CA VAL A 18 -4.33 10.68 -6.57
C VAL A 18 -3.82 10.04 -7.86
N ASP A 19 -2.58 9.58 -7.87
CA ASP A 19 -1.90 9.10 -9.07
C ASP A 19 -2.41 7.73 -9.54
N ARG A 20 -2.87 6.87 -8.59
CA ARG A 20 -3.22 5.47 -8.86
C ARG A 20 -4.49 5.06 -8.10
N ILE A 21 -5.42 4.44 -8.81
CA ILE A 21 -6.58 3.75 -8.21
C ILE A 21 -6.24 2.28 -8.02
N PHE A 22 -6.77 1.69 -6.95
CA PHE A 22 -6.47 0.34 -6.52
C PHE A 22 -7.77 -0.46 -6.39
N VAL A 23 -7.93 -1.52 -7.18
CA VAL A 23 -9.00 -2.51 -7.06
C VAL A 23 -8.44 -3.73 -6.32
N ASP A 24 -9.08 -4.11 -5.22
CA ASP A 24 -8.60 -5.15 -4.31
C ASP A 24 -9.44 -6.43 -4.45
N LEU A 25 -8.88 -7.44 -5.12
CA LEU A 25 -9.52 -8.73 -5.38
C LEU A 25 -9.05 -9.84 -4.41
N GLU A 26 -8.45 -9.50 -3.26
CA GLU A 26 -7.93 -10.47 -2.31
C GLU A 26 -8.96 -10.87 -1.23
N PRO A 27 -9.87 -11.86 -1.45
CA PRO A 27 -10.68 -12.44 -0.38
C PRO A 27 -10.04 -13.68 0.25
N ILE A 28 -9.19 -14.44 -0.48
CA ILE A 28 -8.72 -15.77 -0.06
C ILE A 28 -7.80 -15.65 1.17
N GLY A 29 -8.22 -16.28 2.28
CA GLY A 29 -7.46 -16.33 3.53
C GLY A 29 -7.43 -15.04 4.35
N LYS A 30 -7.93 -13.91 3.84
CA LYS A 30 -7.89 -12.62 4.53
C LYS A 30 -8.75 -12.59 5.80
N ALA A 31 -9.93 -13.18 5.75
CA ALA A 31 -10.83 -13.29 6.91
C ALA A 31 -10.23 -14.13 8.05
N GLU A 32 -9.46 -15.17 7.73
CA GLU A 32 -8.80 -16.03 8.71
C GLU A 32 -7.61 -15.33 9.37
N ARG A 33 -6.83 -14.56 8.60
CA ARG A 33 -5.63 -13.83 9.09
C ARG A 33 -5.99 -12.61 9.94
N GLN A 34 -7.05 -11.91 9.56
CA GLN A 34 -7.44 -10.61 10.12
C GLN A 34 -8.75 -10.70 10.91
N GLY A 35 -9.22 -11.90 11.25
CA GLY A 35 -10.46 -12.12 12.00
C GLY A 35 -10.47 -11.39 13.33
N GLY A 36 -11.47 -10.51 13.52
CA GLY A 36 -11.62 -9.69 14.74
C GLY A 36 -10.88 -8.34 14.73
N MET A 37 -10.13 -8.03 13.66
CA MET A 37 -9.52 -6.70 13.50
C MET A 37 -10.39 -5.79 12.63
N ASP A 38 -10.32 -4.49 12.88
CA ASP A 38 -10.97 -3.45 12.07
C ASP A 38 -10.21 -3.23 10.74
N THR A 39 -10.23 -4.25 9.88
CA THR A 39 -9.60 -4.22 8.55
C THR A 39 -10.65 -4.25 7.45
N VAL A 40 -10.37 -3.56 6.33
CA VAL A 40 -11.27 -3.58 5.16
C VAL A 40 -11.24 -4.95 4.51
N GLN A 41 -12.39 -5.59 4.42
CA GLN A 41 -12.60 -6.71 3.51
C GLN A 41 -13.24 -6.15 2.24
N SER A 42 -12.44 -6.05 1.18
CA SER A 42 -12.95 -5.64 -0.13
C SER A 42 -13.77 -6.77 -0.75
N HIS A 43 -14.89 -6.43 -1.36
CA HIS A 43 -15.71 -7.36 -2.14
C HIS A 43 -15.66 -7.00 -3.63
N HIS A 44 -14.48 -6.57 -4.09
CA HIS A 44 -14.29 -6.20 -5.48
C HIS A 44 -14.21 -7.45 -6.36
N THR A 45 -14.60 -7.29 -7.63
CA THR A 45 -14.64 -8.33 -8.66
C THR A 45 -13.74 -7.97 -9.83
N PRO A 46 -13.33 -8.93 -10.68
CA PRO A 46 -12.60 -8.62 -11.89
C PRO A 46 -13.32 -7.64 -12.83
N ASP A 47 -14.68 -7.63 -12.83
CA ASP A 47 -15.47 -6.67 -13.59
C ASP A 47 -15.34 -5.23 -13.06
N ASP A 48 -15.05 -5.06 -11.77
CA ASP A 48 -14.78 -3.74 -11.20
C ASP A 48 -13.50 -3.14 -11.82
N VAL A 49 -12.49 -3.94 -12.16
CA VAL A 49 -11.27 -3.47 -12.85
C VAL A 49 -11.66 -2.78 -14.15
N ARG A 50 -12.50 -3.42 -14.99
CA ARG A 50 -12.97 -2.87 -16.26
C ARG A 50 -13.82 -1.61 -16.06
N THR A 51 -14.70 -1.63 -15.06
CA THR A 51 -15.60 -0.52 -14.75
C THR A 51 -14.82 0.71 -14.28
N ILE A 52 -13.85 0.50 -13.40
CA ILE A 52 -12.95 1.56 -12.93
C ILE A 52 -12.08 2.07 -14.07
N ARG A 53 -11.50 1.18 -14.91
CA ARG A 53 -10.71 1.59 -16.08
C ARG A 53 -11.45 2.56 -16.99
N ALA A 54 -12.74 2.33 -17.20
CA ALA A 54 -13.57 3.19 -18.04
C ALA A 54 -13.85 4.58 -17.42
N SER A 55 -13.61 4.78 -16.13
CA SER A 55 -14.00 5.99 -15.39
C SER A 55 -12.91 7.04 -15.25
N PHE A 56 -11.64 6.69 -15.46
CA PHE A 56 -10.51 7.61 -15.31
C PHE A 56 -9.31 7.22 -16.18
N GLY A 57 -8.40 8.19 -16.41
CA GLY A 57 -7.24 8.04 -17.29
C GLY A 57 -5.90 7.77 -16.60
N GLY A 58 -5.88 7.59 -15.28
CA GLY A 58 -4.68 7.37 -14.52
C GLY A 58 -4.25 5.90 -14.42
N GLU A 59 -3.26 5.60 -13.60
CA GLU A 59 -2.75 4.25 -13.41
C GLU A 59 -3.70 3.40 -12.54
N LEU A 60 -4.03 2.19 -12.98
CA LEU A 60 -4.91 1.25 -12.31
C LEU A 60 -4.11 0.05 -11.80
N LEU A 61 -4.15 -0.18 -10.48
CA LEU A 61 -3.58 -1.34 -9.83
C LEU A 61 -4.70 -2.32 -9.45
N ALA A 62 -4.49 -3.60 -9.76
CA ALA A 62 -5.31 -4.70 -9.27
C ALA A 62 -4.47 -5.60 -8.34
N ARG A 63 -4.90 -5.77 -7.07
CA ARG A 63 -4.34 -6.79 -6.19
C ARG A 63 -5.12 -8.08 -6.41
N VAL A 64 -4.41 -9.11 -6.85
CA VAL A 64 -4.93 -10.46 -7.05
C VAL A 64 -4.81 -11.27 -5.75
N ASN A 65 -5.22 -12.52 -5.76
CA ASN A 65 -4.96 -13.44 -4.64
C ASN A 65 -3.49 -13.90 -4.61
N HIS A 66 -3.06 -14.48 -3.47
CA HIS A 66 -1.80 -15.19 -3.41
C HIS A 66 -1.79 -16.33 -4.44
N ILE A 67 -0.59 -16.85 -4.79
CA ILE A 67 -0.48 -17.89 -5.83
C ILE A 67 -1.29 -19.14 -5.46
N TYR A 68 -2.19 -19.53 -6.34
CA TYR A 68 -3.04 -20.71 -6.25
C TYR A 68 -3.28 -21.33 -7.65
N GLU A 69 -4.16 -22.32 -7.78
CA GLU A 69 -4.37 -23.07 -9.03
C GLU A 69 -4.87 -22.20 -10.20
N ASN A 70 -5.76 -21.23 -9.93
CA ASN A 70 -6.36 -20.37 -10.95
C ASN A 70 -5.68 -18.99 -11.08
N SER A 71 -4.49 -18.78 -10.48
CA SER A 71 -3.78 -17.49 -10.53
C SER A 71 -3.54 -17.00 -11.95
N LYS A 72 -3.30 -17.93 -12.90
CA LYS A 72 -3.09 -17.53 -14.31
C LYS A 72 -4.34 -16.89 -14.90
N GLU A 73 -5.50 -17.50 -14.72
CA GLU A 73 -6.77 -17.00 -15.24
C GLU A 73 -7.14 -15.66 -14.57
N GLU A 74 -6.94 -15.54 -13.27
CA GLU A 74 -7.19 -14.30 -12.53
C GLU A 74 -6.30 -13.16 -13.02
N ILE A 75 -4.99 -13.38 -13.15
CA ILE A 75 -4.03 -12.38 -13.61
C ILE A 75 -4.32 -11.98 -15.07
N ASP A 76 -4.58 -12.96 -15.95
CA ASP A 76 -4.95 -12.69 -17.33
C ASP A 76 -6.21 -11.79 -17.39
N THR A 77 -7.24 -12.12 -16.62
CA THR A 77 -8.50 -11.38 -16.58
C THR A 77 -8.31 -9.92 -16.11
N VAL A 78 -7.54 -9.68 -15.07
CA VAL A 78 -7.35 -8.29 -14.59
C VAL A 78 -6.52 -7.46 -15.56
N ILE A 79 -5.56 -8.06 -16.25
CA ILE A 79 -4.77 -7.38 -17.29
C ILE A 79 -5.66 -7.06 -18.51
N GLU A 80 -6.48 -8.02 -18.97
CA GLU A 80 -7.42 -7.81 -20.08
C GLU A 80 -8.47 -6.76 -19.75
N ASN A 81 -8.87 -6.65 -18.48
CA ASN A 81 -9.78 -5.62 -17.97
C ASN A 81 -9.10 -4.24 -17.79
N GLY A 82 -7.81 -4.12 -18.05
CA GLY A 82 -7.08 -2.85 -18.12
C GLY A 82 -6.30 -2.47 -16.87
N ALA A 83 -5.87 -3.43 -16.05
CA ALA A 83 -4.91 -3.17 -14.98
C ALA A 83 -3.53 -2.85 -15.57
N ASP A 84 -2.95 -1.72 -15.17
CA ASP A 84 -1.59 -1.31 -15.54
C ASP A 84 -0.54 -1.93 -14.61
N VAL A 85 -0.95 -2.23 -13.37
CA VAL A 85 -0.11 -2.83 -12.33
C VAL A 85 -0.86 -3.99 -11.70
N VAL A 86 -0.22 -5.14 -11.57
CA VAL A 86 -0.75 -6.28 -10.82
C VAL A 86 0.04 -6.44 -9.52
N MET A 87 -0.63 -6.55 -8.37
CA MET A 87 -0.01 -6.72 -7.07
C MET A 87 -0.23 -8.14 -6.55
N LEU A 88 0.88 -8.83 -6.23
CA LEU A 88 0.87 -10.14 -5.57
C LEU A 88 0.93 -9.97 -4.05
N PRO A 89 -0.11 -10.36 -3.27
CA PRO A 89 -0.08 -10.35 -1.82
C PRO A 89 0.45 -11.67 -1.25
N TYR A 90 0.78 -11.66 0.03
CA TYR A 90 0.94 -12.81 0.95
C TYR A 90 1.80 -13.98 0.44
N PHE A 91 2.75 -13.72 -0.45
CA PHE A 91 3.70 -14.72 -0.90
C PHE A 91 4.79 -14.98 0.16
N LYS A 92 5.37 -16.20 0.16
CA LYS A 92 6.32 -16.68 1.16
C LYS A 92 7.62 -17.20 0.56
N THR A 93 7.62 -17.44 -0.73
CA THR A 93 8.74 -18.09 -1.40
C THR A 93 9.19 -17.34 -2.65
N VAL A 94 10.47 -17.51 -2.99
CA VAL A 94 11.03 -17.02 -4.27
C VAL A 94 10.27 -17.61 -5.47
N ASN A 95 9.85 -18.88 -5.37
CA ASN A 95 9.13 -19.56 -6.45
C ASN A 95 7.73 -18.98 -6.70
N GLU A 96 7.03 -18.54 -5.65
CA GLU A 96 5.73 -17.86 -5.82
C GLU A 96 5.89 -16.51 -6.51
N ALA A 97 6.92 -15.73 -6.12
CA ALA A 97 7.23 -14.46 -6.77
C ALA A 97 7.64 -14.69 -8.24
N ALA A 98 8.50 -15.66 -8.53
CA ALA A 98 8.90 -16.01 -9.89
C ALA A 98 7.71 -16.45 -10.75
N LYS A 99 6.86 -17.34 -10.22
CA LYS A 99 5.63 -17.78 -10.92
C LYS A 99 4.69 -16.62 -11.24
N PHE A 100 4.54 -15.67 -10.31
CA PHE A 100 3.75 -14.47 -10.55
C PHE A 100 4.32 -13.64 -11.69
N ILE A 101 5.64 -13.36 -11.66
CA ILE A 101 6.33 -12.60 -12.71
C ILE A 101 6.18 -13.29 -14.07
N ASP A 102 6.36 -14.61 -14.12
CA ASP A 102 6.20 -15.41 -15.35
C ASP A 102 4.78 -15.33 -15.91
N ILE A 103 3.76 -15.34 -15.05
CA ILE A 103 2.36 -15.21 -15.49
C ILE A 103 2.09 -13.82 -16.03
N VAL A 104 2.54 -12.76 -15.35
CA VAL A 104 2.36 -11.38 -15.84
C VAL A 104 3.11 -11.16 -17.15
N ASN A 105 4.29 -11.75 -17.30
CA ASN A 105 5.07 -11.80 -18.54
C ASN A 105 5.22 -10.43 -19.23
N GLY A 106 5.50 -9.37 -18.46
CA GLY A 106 5.71 -8.02 -18.98
C GLY A 106 4.47 -7.33 -19.58
N ARG A 107 3.27 -7.92 -19.47
CA ARG A 107 2.01 -7.33 -20.00
C ARG A 107 1.46 -6.21 -19.11
N ALA A 108 1.86 -6.19 -17.83
CA ALA A 108 1.59 -5.14 -16.85
C ALA A 108 2.82 -4.99 -15.96
N LYS A 109 2.88 -3.92 -15.16
CA LYS A 109 3.88 -3.79 -14.10
C LYS A 109 3.62 -4.78 -12.99
N THR A 110 4.68 -5.32 -12.40
CA THR A 110 4.61 -6.22 -11.25
C THR A 110 4.84 -5.45 -9.96
N ASN A 111 3.98 -5.66 -8.97
CA ASN A 111 4.15 -5.16 -7.61
C ASN A 111 4.12 -6.34 -6.62
N LEU A 112 5.17 -6.52 -5.84
CA LEU A 112 5.22 -7.55 -4.81
C LEU A 112 4.91 -6.92 -3.45
N LEU A 113 3.84 -7.40 -2.78
CA LEU A 113 3.45 -6.94 -1.44
C LEU A 113 4.16 -7.80 -0.40
N VAL A 114 5.27 -7.29 0.14
CA VAL A 114 6.06 -7.94 1.20
C VAL A 114 5.38 -7.73 2.55
N GLU A 115 4.72 -8.78 3.04
CA GLU A 115 3.90 -8.73 4.25
C GLU A 115 3.95 -10.02 5.09
N THR A 116 4.86 -10.94 4.74
CA THR A 116 5.12 -12.19 5.47
C THR A 116 6.55 -12.21 6.00
N ALA A 117 6.79 -12.86 7.14
CA ALA A 117 8.13 -13.01 7.70
C ALA A 117 9.05 -13.77 6.74
N GLU A 118 8.51 -14.81 6.09
CA GLU A 118 9.25 -15.65 5.15
C GLU A 118 9.71 -14.89 3.89
N ALA A 119 8.87 -13.92 3.41
CA ALA A 119 9.25 -13.06 2.29
C ALA A 119 10.39 -12.10 2.69
N VAL A 120 10.35 -11.55 3.91
CA VAL A 120 11.44 -10.69 4.40
C VAL A 120 12.73 -11.47 4.60
N GLU A 121 12.69 -12.71 5.14
CA GLU A 121 13.85 -13.58 5.28
C GLU A 121 14.52 -13.90 3.93
N LYS A 122 13.72 -14.06 2.88
CA LYS A 122 14.20 -14.39 1.52
C LYS A 122 14.33 -13.17 0.60
N LEU A 123 14.24 -11.96 1.16
CA LEU A 123 14.16 -10.73 0.38
C LEU A 123 15.31 -10.59 -0.61
N ASP A 124 16.54 -10.91 -0.21
CA ASP A 124 17.71 -10.80 -1.10
C ASP A 124 17.55 -11.67 -2.35
N SER A 125 17.06 -12.90 -2.21
CA SER A 125 16.81 -13.79 -3.34
C SER A 125 15.59 -13.38 -4.17
N ILE A 126 14.60 -12.75 -3.55
CA ILE A 126 13.41 -12.25 -4.24
C ILE A 126 13.77 -11.05 -5.12
N ILE A 127 14.49 -10.06 -4.58
CA ILE A 127 14.88 -8.88 -5.35
C ILE A 127 15.97 -9.11 -6.40
N ASP A 128 16.54 -10.34 -6.44
CA ASP A 128 17.43 -10.79 -7.50
C ASP A 128 16.68 -11.34 -8.73
N LEU A 129 15.36 -11.53 -8.63
CA LEU A 129 14.53 -11.91 -9.77
C LEU A 129 14.40 -10.74 -10.75
N ASP A 130 14.52 -11.04 -12.05
CA ASP A 130 14.20 -10.07 -13.09
C ASP A 130 12.68 -9.87 -13.21
N GLY A 131 12.24 -8.68 -13.61
CA GLY A 131 10.84 -8.39 -13.88
C GLY A 131 10.03 -7.90 -12.68
N ILE A 132 10.68 -7.43 -11.61
CA ILE A 132 10.04 -6.73 -10.49
C ILE A 132 10.12 -5.23 -10.74
N ASP A 133 8.96 -4.57 -10.91
CA ASP A 133 8.89 -3.12 -11.08
C ASP A 133 8.80 -2.38 -9.73
N GLU A 134 8.05 -2.95 -8.78
CA GLU A 134 7.75 -2.31 -7.51
C GLU A 134 7.70 -3.31 -6.36
N ILE A 135 8.12 -2.87 -5.18
CA ILE A 135 7.90 -3.58 -3.90
C ILE A 135 7.12 -2.64 -2.97
N HIS A 136 6.03 -3.18 -2.39
CA HIS A 136 5.26 -2.51 -1.35
C HIS A 136 5.31 -3.33 -0.05
N VAL A 137 5.50 -2.67 1.11
CA VAL A 137 5.47 -3.36 2.41
C VAL A 137 4.10 -3.23 3.03
N GLY A 138 3.44 -4.37 3.25
CA GLY A 138 2.16 -4.49 3.93
C GLY A 138 2.33 -4.50 5.44
N LEU A 139 2.25 -3.33 6.09
CA LEU A 139 2.52 -3.19 7.52
C LEU A 139 1.54 -3.99 8.40
N ASN A 140 0.27 -4.14 7.97
CA ASN A 140 -0.74 -4.84 8.77
C ASN A 140 -0.44 -6.34 8.94
N ASP A 141 -0.19 -7.06 7.86
CA ASP A 141 0.09 -8.49 7.95
C ASP A 141 1.52 -8.73 8.47
N LEU A 142 2.48 -7.89 8.09
CA LEU A 142 3.86 -8.05 8.54
C LEU A 142 4.03 -7.85 10.06
N HIS A 143 3.33 -6.87 10.67
CA HIS A 143 3.44 -6.69 12.12
C HIS A 143 2.86 -7.88 12.90
N LEU A 144 1.81 -8.51 12.38
CA LEU A 144 1.25 -9.73 12.95
C LEU A 144 2.21 -10.90 12.84
N ALA A 145 2.83 -11.08 11.65
CA ALA A 145 3.85 -12.11 11.44
C ALA A 145 5.05 -11.95 12.38
N TYR A 146 5.37 -10.71 12.79
CA TYR A 146 6.45 -10.39 13.73
C TYR A 146 5.98 -10.30 15.19
N HIS A 147 4.72 -10.63 15.48
CA HIS A 147 4.12 -10.53 16.82
C HIS A 147 4.27 -9.16 17.45
N ARG A 148 4.20 -8.10 16.64
CA ARG A 148 4.19 -6.71 17.10
C ARG A 148 2.78 -6.32 17.56
N LYS A 149 2.69 -5.40 18.50
CA LYS A 149 1.42 -4.87 19.02
C LYS A 149 0.77 -3.85 18.10
N PHE A 150 1.61 -3.17 17.30
CA PHE A 150 1.16 -2.09 16.43
C PHE A 150 1.99 -2.03 15.13
N MET A 151 1.32 -1.84 14.01
CA MET A 151 1.96 -1.90 12.68
C MET A 151 3.09 -0.87 12.48
N PHE A 152 3.04 0.28 13.13
CA PHE A 152 4.06 1.31 12.98
C PHE A 152 5.32 1.07 13.84
N GLU A 153 5.36 0.01 14.68
CA GLU A 153 6.61 -0.43 15.29
C GLU A 153 7.65 -0.80 14.23
N LEU A 154 7.19 -1.35 13.08
CA LEU A 154 8.06 -1.71 11.95
C LEU A 154 8.78 -0.52 11.31
N LEU A 155 8.29 0.71 11.51
CA LEU A 155 8.98 1.95 11.10
C LEU A 155 10.03 2.39 12.14
N THR A 156 9.85 2.02 13.41
CA THR A 156 10.69 2.49 14.52
C THR A 156 11.73 1.48 14.97
N ASP A 157 11.60 0.20 14.59
CA ASP A 157 12.53 -0.88 14.90
C ASP A 157 13.57 -1.14 13.78
N GLY A 158 13.48 -0.42 12.67
CA GLY A 158 14.40 -0.52 11.55
C GLY A 158 14.01 -1.57 10.49
N THR A 159 12.93 -2.32 10.67
CA THR A 159 12.49 -3.36 9.72
C THR A 159 12.22 -2.79 8.32
N VAL A 160 11.37 -1.75 8.23
CA VAL A 160 11.03 -1.14 6.94
C VAL A 160 12.25 -0.45 6.32
N GLU A 161 13.11 0.18 7.12
CA GLU A 161 14.34 0.80 6.64
C GLU A 161 15.32 -0.22 6.06
N MET A 162 15.47 -1.38 6.68
CA MET A 162 16.30 -2.49 6.15
C MET A 162 15.76 -2.96 4.80
N ILE A 163 14.43 -3.15 4.66
CA ILE A 163 13.79 -3.54 3.41
C ILE A 163 14.02 -2.47 2.33
N ALA A 164 13.73 -1.20 2.65
CA ALA A 164 13.92 -0.07 1.73
C ALA A 164 15.34 0.00 1.18
N ASN A 165 16.34 -0.10 2.07
CA ASN A 165 17.76 -0.06 1.68
C ASN A 165 18.16 -1.19 0.73
N LYS A 166 17.62 -2.39 0.91
CA LYS A 166 17.87 -3.52 0.01
C LYS A 166 17.21 -3.30 -1.36
N VAL A 167 15.95 -2.90 -1.37
CA VAL A 167 15.17 -2.65 -2.58
C VAL A 167 15.77 -1.54 -3.43
N HIS A 168 16.18 -0.44 -2.81
CA HIS A 168 16.82 0.69 -3.51
C HIS A 168 18.15 0.32 -4.16
N LYS A 169 18.98 -0.56 -3.53
CA LYS A 169 20.22 -1.04 -4.14
C LYS A 169 20.00 -1.77 -5.47
N LYS A 170 18.79 -2.29 -5.70
CA LYS A 170 18.40 -2.95 -6.94
C LYS A 170 17.71 -2.01 -7.94
N GLY A 171 17.52 -0.75 -7.58
CA GLY A 171 16.80 0.21 -8.41
C GLY A 171 15.30 -0.03 -8.52
N ILE A 172 14.74 -0.91 -7.70
CA ILE A 172 13.30 -1.23 -7.68
C ILE A 172 12.56 -0.10 -6.94
N LYS A 173 11.39 0.26 -7.41
CA LYS A 173 10.53 1.23 -6.73
C LYS A 173 10.02 0.66 -5.41
N PHE A 174 9.94 1.52 -4.39
CA PHE A 174 9.60 1.11 -3.03
C PHE A 174 8.40 1.91 -2.51
N GLY A 175 7.50 1.22 -1.78
CA GLY A 175 6.41 1.83 -1.04
C GLY A 175 6.09 1.04 0.23
N PHE A 176 5.30 1.60 1.12
CA PHE A 176 4.83 0.89 2.30
C PHE A 176 3.50 1.43 2.80
N GLY A 177 2.81 0.63 3.62
CA GLY A 177 1.66 0.93 4.47
C GLY A 177 0.63 1.89 3.94
N GLY A 178 -0.22 2.30 4.86
CA GLY A 178 -1.27 3.27 4.62
C GLY A 178 -1.02 4.59 5.35
N ILE A 179 -1.46 5.71 4.76
CA ILE A 179 -1.46 7.02 5.40
C ILE A 179 -2.88 7.52 5.65
N ALA A 180 -3.07 8.16 6.79
CA ALA A 180 -4.30 8.87 7.13
C ALA A 180 -4.28 10.30 6.57
N ARG A 181 -5.42 10.99 6.63
CA ARG A 181 -5.48 12.44 6.42
C ARG A 181 -4.73 13.17 7.54
N ILE A 182 -4.08 14.27 7.23
CA ILE A 182 -3.39 15.13 8.21
C ILE A 182 -4.34 15.47 9.37
N GLY A 183 -3.86 15.38 10.60
CA GLY A 183 -4.66 15.52 11.82
C GLY A 183 -5.57 14.33 12.14
N LYS A 184 -5.43 13.20 11.43
CA LYS A 184 -6.15 11.94 11.68
C LYS A 184 -5.17 10.78 11.84
N GLY A 185 -5.70 9.63 12.28
CA GLY A 185 -4.93 8.40 12.48
C GLY A 185 -4.58 8.16 13.95
N ALA A 186 -4.11 6.96 14.24
CA ALA A 186 -3.68 6.55 15.58
C ALA A 186 -2.33 7.16 15.97
N VAL A 187 -1.49 7.44 14.95
CA VAL A 187 -0.28 8.23 15.02
C VAL A 187 -0.47 9.39 14.05
N PRO A 188 0.02 10.62 14.35
CA PRO A 188 -0.10 11.75 13.42
C PRO A 188 0.39 11.39 12.02
N ALA A 189 -0.50 11.58 11.02
CA ALA A 189 -0.23 11.20 9.64
C ALA A 189 1.04 11.87 9.09
N GLU A 190 1.33 13.08 9.54
CA GLU A 190 2.50 13.87 9.19
C GLU A 190 3.81 13.13 9.48
N LEU A 191 3.87 12.41 10.59
CA LEU A 191 5.06 11.64 10.97
C LEU A 191 5.28 10.48 10.00
N ILE A 192 4.20 9.81 9.59
CA ILE A 192 4.26 8.69 8.63
C ILE A 192 4.62 9.19 7.24
N ILE A 193 4.03 10.31 6.78
CA ILE A 193 4.33 10.90 5.47
C ILE A 193 5.83 11.30 5.40
N ARG A 194 6.38 11.87 6.47
CA ARG A 194 7.80 12.22 6.54
C ARG A 194 8.71 10.99 6.49
N GLU A 195 8.28 9.86 7.09
CA GLU A 195 9.00 8.59 6.96
C GLU A 195 9.01 8.07 5.52
N HIS A 196 7.93 8.23 4.74
CA HIS A 196 7.95 7.92 3.32
C HIS A 196 9.09 8.67 2.60
N TYR A 197 9.26 9.97 2.89
CA TYR A 197 10.35 10.77 2.30
C TYR A 197 11.72 10.31 2.78
N ARG A 198 11.88 10.10 4.08
CA ARG A 198 13.15 9.63 4.65
C ARG A 198 13.60 8.31 4.03
N LEU A 199 12.67 7.39 3.84
CA LEU A 199 12.92 6.05 3.31
C LEU A 199 12.91 5.98 1.79
N GLY A 200 12.79 7.10 1.07
CA GLY A 200 12.74 7.14 -0.39
C GLY A 200 11.54 6.40 -0.99
N SER A 201 10.46 6.29 -0.24
CA SER A 201 9.23 5.66 -0.71
C SER A 201 8.56 6.51 -1.78
N THR A 202 8.14 5.88 -2.87
CA THR A 202 7.48 6.53 -4.00
C THR A 202 5.98 6.27 -4.05
N CYS A 203 5.44 5.46 -3.13
CA CYS A 203 4.03 5.08 -3.15
C CYS A 203 3.49 4.81 -1.75
N ALA A 204 2.28 5.29 -1.47
CA ALA A 204 1.53 5.03 -0.25
C ALA A 204 0.05 4.75 -0.57
N ILE A 205 -0.61 3.93 0.27
CA ILE A 205 -2.06 3.72 0.23
C ILE A 205 -2.73 4.79 1.09
N LEU A 206 -3.69 5.52 0.56
CA LEU A 206 -4.57 6.37 1.36
C LEU A 206 -5.54 5.44 2.10
N SER A 207 -5.46 5.45 3.43
CA SER A 207 -6.23 4.54 4.29
C SER A 207 -7.69 5.00 4.46
N ARG A 208 -8.52 4.18 5.14
CA ARG A 208 -9.87 4.60 5.56
C ARG A 208 -9.84 5.85 6.46
N ALA A 209 -8.79 6.06 7.23
CA ALA A 209 -8.62 7.26 8.03
C ALA A 209 -8.34 8.52 7.17
N PHE A 210 -8.03 8.35 5.87
CA PHE A 210 -8.01 9.46 4.91
C PHE A 210 -9.43 9.77 4.43
N CYS A 211 -10.14 8.77 3.90
CA CYS A 211 -11.53 8.89 3.48
C CYS A 211 -12.20 7.51 3.58
N ASN A 212 -13.24 7.39 4.40
CA ASN A 212 -14.00 6.16 4.54
C ASN A 212 -15.31 6.22 3.74
N THR A 213 -15.29 5.71 2.52
CA THR A 213 -16.45 5.72 1.62
C THR A 213 -17.53 4.68 1.95
N GLU A 214 -17.30 3.80 2.93
CA GLU A 214 -18.35 2.96 3.51
C GLU A 214 -19.30 3.77 4.42
N VAL A 215 -18.77 4.84 5.03
CA VAL A 215 -19.51 5.72 5.95
C VAL A 215 -19.92 7.01 5.26
N ILE A 216 -19.00 7.63 4.52
CA ILE A 216 -19.21 8.88 3.82
C ILE A 216 -19.67 8.56 2.39
N THR A 217 -20.94 8.77 2.10
CA THR A 217 -21.54 8.46 0.79
C THR A 217 -21.84 9.71 -0.05
N ASN A 218 -21.77 10.90 0.55
CA ASN A 218 -21.97 12.16 -0.15
C ASN A 218 -20.77 12.51 -1.03
N LEU A 219 -20.96 12.48 -2.36
CA LEU A 219 -19.87 12.73 -3.32
C LEU A 219 -19.27 14.13 -3.22
N VAL A 220 -20.04 15.14 -2.79
CA VAL A 220 -19.51 16.50 -2.58
C VAL A 220 -18.56 16.53 -1.38
N GLU A 221 -18.93 15.86 -0.30
CA GLU A 221 -18.09 15.72 0.89
C GLU A 221 -16.81 14.94 0.56
N ILE A 222 -16.93 13.80 -0.14
CA ILE A 222 -15.79 13.00 -0.60
C ILE A 222 -14.84 13.85 -1.45
N ASN A 223 -15.37 14.64 -2.41
CA ASN A 223 -14.56 15.51 -3.26
C ASN A 223 -13.80 16.57 -2.44
N ASN A 224 -14.42 17.16 -1.43
CA ASN A 224 -13.74 18.13 -0.57
C ASN A 224 -12.63 17.47 0.25
N ILE A 225 -12.89 16.29 0.84
CA ILE A 225 -11.90 15.51 1.59
C ILE A 225 -10.67 15.22 0.71
N PHE A 226 -10.88 14.75 -0.53
CA PHE A 226 -9.78 14.46 -1.44
C PHE A 226 -9.01 15.72 -1.83
N LYS A 227 -9.68 16.78 -2.25
CA LYS A 227 -9.03 18.04 -2.66
C LYS A 227 -8.17 18.65 -1.55
N GLU A 228 -8.76 18.79 -0.35
CA GLU A 228 -8.08 19.36 0.80
C GLU A 228 -6.95 18.43 1.28
N GLY A 229 -7.24 17.16 1.52
CA GLY A 229 -6.29 16.21 2.07
C GLY A 229 -5.10 15.93 1.13
N ILE A 230 -5.31 15.86 -0.19
CA ILE A 230 -4.20 15.71 -1.13
C ILE A 230 -3.37 16.99 -1.20
N ALA A 231 -3.99 18.16 -1.20
CA ALA A 231 -3.26 19.43 -1.18
C ALA A 231 -2.38 19.57 0.08
N GLU A 232 -2.90 19.19 1.26
CA GLU A 232 -2.15 19.17 2.50
C GLU A 232 -0.94 18.21 2.44
N ILE A 233 -1.13 16.98 1.94
CA ILE A 233 -0.05 16.02 1.73
C ILE A 233 1.01 16.61 0.81
N ARG A 234 0.62 17.15 -0.36
CA ARG A 234 1.55 17.73 -1.33
C ARG A 234 2.32 18.95 -0.79
N ASN A 235 1.73 19.70 0.13
CA ASN A 235 2.44 20.79 0.81
C ASN A 235 3.49 20.25 1.79
N LEU A 236 3.13 19.25 2.60
CA LEU A 236 4.06 18.59 3.51
C LEU A 236 5.23 17.95 2.76
N GLU A 237 4.96 17.38 1.59
CA GLU A 237 5.97 16.85 0.67
C GLU A 237 7.03 17.88 0.30
N LYS A 238 6.61 19.09 -0.07
CA LYS A 238 7.55 20.18 -0.43
C LYS A 238 8.40 20.62 0.75
N GLU A 239 7.87 20.58 1.97
CA GLU A 239 8.61 20.93 3.18
C GLU A 239 9.65 19.87 3.55
N ALA A 240 9.30 18.59 3.41
CA ALA A 240 10.15 17.46 3.80
C ALA A 240 11.46 17.37 3.01
N SER A 241 11.50 17.91 1.77
CA SER A 241 12.65 17.76 0.87
C SER A 241 13.89 18.59 1.26
N ASN A 242 13.80 19.48 2.28
CA ASN A 242 14.79 20.56 2.45
C ASN A 242 15.69 20.49 3.69
N HIS A 243 15.51 19.55 4.65
CA HIS A 243 16.26 19.55 5.92
C HIS A 243 16.66 18.16 6.44
N ILE A 244 17.97 17.88 6.54
CA ILE A 244 18.50 16.61 7.09
C ILE A 244 18.12 16.42 8.57
N ASP A 245 18.17 17.45 9.39
CA ASP A 245 17.80 17.40 10.80
C ASP A 245 16.29 17.15 11.01
N TYR A 246 15.48 17.48 10.04
CA TYR A 246 14.06 17.26 10.02
C TYR A 246 13.69 15.77 10.14
N PHE A 247 14.37 14.90 9.41
CA PHE A 247 14.10 13.48 9.44
C PHE A 247 14.50 12.80 10.76
N LYS A 248 15.62 13.24 11.37
CA LYS A 248 16.05 12.70 12.67
C LYS A 248 15.06 13.07 13.78
N ASN A 249 14.59 14.31 13.78
CA ASN A 249 13.57 14.76 14.73
C ASN A 249 12.25 14.00 14.48
N ASN A 250 11.86 13.77 13.22
CA ASN A 250 10.67 13.02 12.88
C ASN A 250 10.74 11.58 13.39
N GLN A 251 11.89 10.89 13.24
CA GLN A 251 12.07 9.52 13.77
C GLN A 251 11.87 9.46 15.28
N ASN A 252 12.41 10.42 16.03
CA ASN A 252 12.24 10.48 17.48
C ASN A 252 10.77 10.69 17.85
N ASN A 253 10.09 11.66 17.23
CA ASN A 253 8.68 11.95 17.46
C ASN A 253 7.79 10.77 17.09
N LEU A 254 8.10 10.09 15.97
CA LEU A 254 7.38 8.88 15.56
C LEU A 254 7.53 7.77 16.60
N LYS A 255 8.74 7.53 17.09
CA LYS A 255 9.01 6.52 18.11
C LYS A 255 8.27 6.81 19.41
N GLU A 256 8.25 8.07 19.85
CA GLU A 256 7.49 8.51 21.01
C GLU A 256 6.00 8.27 20.83
N SER A 257 5.42 8.70 19.71
CA SER A 257 4.00 8.52 19.39
C SER A 257 3.58 7.05 19.30
N VAL A 258 4.44 6.19 18.74
CA VAL A 258 4.19 4.73 18.66
C VAL A 258 4.20 4.12 20.06
N ASN A 259 5.18 4.46 20.90
CA ASN A 259 5.28 3.96 22.27
C ASN A 259 4.09 4.42 23.12
N GLU A 260 3.68 5.68 23.02
CA GLU A 260 2.50 6.21 23.70
C GLU A 260 1.23 5.47 23.30
N PHE A 261 1.03 5.23 22.01
CA PHE A 261 -0.12 4.49 21.50
C PHE A 261 -0.18 3.06 22.06
N ILE A 262 0.96 2.36 22.16
CA ILE A 262 1.04 1.01 22.70
C ILE A 262 0.72 1.03 24.19
N SER A 263 1.33 1.95 24.95
CA SER A 263 1.15 2.06 26.41
C SER A 263 -0.30 2.38 26.81
N ASN A 264 -1.03 3.12 25.98
CA ASN A 264 -2.43 3.47 26.22
C ASN A 264 -3.41 2.31 25.98
N ARG A 265 -2.94 1.17 25.44
CA ARG A 265 -3.73 -0.03 25.14
C ARG A 265 -3.40 -1.22 26.07
N GLU A 266 -2.39 -1.11 26.92
CA GLU A 266 -2.09 -2.03 28.02
C GLU A 266 -2.91 -1.70 29.26
#